data_2f8fb2e5641671c6b76b5a9a4ef5c324
#
_entry.id   2f8fb2e5641671c6b76b5a9a4ef5c324
#
_cell.length_a   1.000
_cell.length_b   1.000
_cell.length_c   1.000
_cell.angle_alpha   90.00
_cell.angle_beta   90.00
_cell.angle_gamma   90.00
#
_symmetry.space_group_name_H-M   'P 1'
#
loop_
_entity.id
_entity.type
_entity.pdbx_description
1 polymer ?
#
loop_
_entity_poly.entity_id
_entity_poly.type
_entity_poly.pdbx_seq_one_letter_code
_entity_poly.pdbx_strand_id
1 'polypeptide(L)'
;DSEEPSYIKLAGSANNYLNNRDGFLALWNDAAAAKGDQGSKFFITEITPSPEYLYSEYSAVEPGKRPADISKYALWYNVPVAKTGVSDTWMEYALPLGNGQLGTTIRGGIFKDELQFNEKTLWQGSTGNGGSENNSRGWYQNFGSIMVTDMSGAFSLDSEEKPVKEYVRYLDIINGVGGVNYKSSDEATTYARRYFTSATDKVLVAHYEAKGSDKLNLKVTFKPDTQIGAGKVTYADGGASFSGKMTLVSYNAAYKVLANEGATVTTDSLGIHVENAEWVNVFLAAATDFDATKAGCKSGEDAAKIAANVQERLTAATAKDYETLYKDHVATFSSYMNRTELNIAD
;
A
#
# COMPACT_ATOMS: atom_id res chain seq x y z
N ASP A 1 -27.17 -19.69 -6.46
CA ASP A 1 -28.04 -18.72 -5.78
C ASP A 1 -29.04 -19.50 -4.95
N SER A 2 -28.93 -19.43 -3.61
CA SER A 2 -29.99 -19.99 -2.75
C SER A 2 -31.08 -18.93 -2.61
N GLU A 3 -32.32 -19.26 -2.93
CA GLU A 3 -33.47 -18.38 -2.70
C GLU A 3 -33.76 -18.22 -1.18
N GLU A 4 -33.17 -19.07 -0.36
CA GLU A 4 -33.32 -19.06 1.09
C GLU A 4 -32.08 -18.44 1.77
N PRO A 5 -32.28 -17.60 2.78
CA PRO A 5 -31.16 -16.98 3.49
C PRO A 5 -30.37 -18.02 4.30
N SER A 6 -29.07 -17.91 4.27
CA SER A 6 -28.15 -18.70 5.07
C SER A 6 -27.81 -17.99 6.40
N TYR A 7 -27.51 -18.76 7.43
CA TYR A 7 -27.06 -18.26 8.72
C TYR A 7 -25.64 -18.75 8.97
N ILE A 8 -24.74 -17.81 9.21
CA ILE A 8 -23.34 -18.15 9.51
C ILE A 8 -23.16 -18.26 11.01
N LYS A 9 -22.79 -19.45 11.47
CA LYS A 9 -22.63 -19.77 12.89
C LYS A 9 -21.16 -19.97 13.22
N LEU A 10 -20.73 -19.47 14.38
CA LEU A 10 -19.38 -19.73 14.88
C LEU A 10 -19.21 -21.21 15.23
N ALA A 11 -18.19 -21.87 14.68
CA ALA A 11 -17.89 -23.27 14.96
C ALA A 11 -17.67 -23.51 16.47
N GLY A 12 -18.21 -24.58 16.99
CA GLY A 12 -18.11 -24.90 18.42
C GLY A 12 -19.04 -24.11 19.36
N SER A 13 -19.80 -23.16 18.84
CA SER A 13 -20.77 -22.39 19.65
C SER A 13 -22.18 -22.81 19.39
N ALA A 14 -22.99 -22.98 20.50
CA ALA A 14 -24.38 -23.34 20.35
C ALA A 14 -25.25 -22.20 19.79
N ASN A 15 -24.89 -20.93 20.06
CA ASN A 15 -25.80 -19.81 19.88
C ASN A 15 -25.18 -18.56 19.25
N ASN A 16 -23.89 -18.58 18.85
CA ASN A 16 -23.25 -17.39 18.25
C ASN A 16 -23.40 -17.40 16.75
N TYR A 17 -24.13 -16.44 16.23
CA TYR A 17 -24.35 -16.22 14.80
C TYR A 17 -23.71 -14.89 14.36
N LEU A 18 -23.23 -14.86 13.14
CA LEU A 18 -22.78 -13.61 12.54
C LEU A 18 -23.99 -12.71 12.28
N ASN A 19 -23.85 -11.43 12.56
CA ASN A 19 -24.88 -10.42 12.36
C ASN A 19 -24.27 -9.16 11.78
N ASN A 20 -24.93 -8.56 10.80
CA ASN A 20 -24.62 -7.21 10.31
C ASN A 20 -25.55 -6.22 11.03
N ARG A 21 -25.03 -5.56 12.05
CA ARG A 21 -25.73 -4.51 12.79
C ARG A 21 -25.15 -3.15 12.44
N ASP A 22 -25.98 -2.30 11.86
CA ASP A 22 -25.60 -0.92 11.48
C ASP A 22 -24.34 -0.84 10.60
N GLY A 23 -24.16 -1.84 9.70
CA GLY A 23 -22.99 -1.92 8.83
C GLY A 23 -21.75 -2.61 9.43
N PHE A 24 -21.83 -3.06 10.68
CA PHE A 24 -20.73 -3.77 11.36
C PHE A 24 -21.06 -5.24 11.56
N LEU A 25 -20.07 -6.12 11.31
CA LEU A 25 -20.18 -7.52 11.63
C LEU A 25 -19.98 -7.74 13.13
N ALA A 26 -20.93 -8.36 13.77
CA ALA A 26 -20.93 -8.68 15.20
C ALA A 26 -21.39 -10.12 15.43
N LEU A 27 -21.15 -10.65 16.62
CA LEU A 27 -21.69 -11.94 17.03
C LEU A 27 -22.98 -11.73 17.82
N TRP A 28 -24.04 -12.45 17.42
CA TRP A 28 -25.30 -12.48 18.13
C TRP A 28 -25.42 -13.81 18.88
N ASN A 29 -25.65 -13.75 20.18
CA ASN A 29 -25.63 -14.91 21.05
C ASN A 29 -27.00 -15.57 21.31
N ASP A 30 -28.05 -15.16 20.61
CA ASP A 30 -29.39 -15.72 20.72
C ASP A 30 -29.82 -16.33 19.37
N ALA A 31 -29.94 -17.65 19.34
CA ALA A 31 -30.30 -18.38 18.13
C ALA A 31 -31.74 -18.08 17.65
N ALA A 32 -32.68 -17.79 18.55
CA ALA A 32 -34.03 -17.46 18.17
C ALA A 32 -34.13 -16.03 17.60
N ALA A 33 -33.46 -15.09 18.25
CA ALA A 33 -33.37 -13.71 17.77
C ALA A 33 -32.64 -13.64 16.46
N ALA A 34 -31.51 -14.36 16.29
CA ALA A 34 -30.75 -14.38 15.05
C ALA A 34 -31.56 -14.84 13.83
N LYS A 35 -32.38 -15.89 14.01
CA LYS A 35 -33.26 -16.41 12.94
C LYS A 35 -34.40 -15.46 12.56
N GLY A 36 -34.83 -14.61 13.47
CA GLY A 36 -35.86 -13.58 13.23
C GLY A 36 -35.29 -12.28 12.69
N ASP A 37 -33.99 -12.03 12.89
CA ASP A 37 -33.34 -10.79 12.56
C ASP A 37 -32.81 -10.72 11.12
N GLN A 38 -33.10 -9.61 10.43
CA GLN A 38 -32.69 -9.43 9.04
C GLN A 38 -31.17 -9.31 8.91
N GLY A 39 -30.48 -8.76 9.91
CA GLY A 39 -29.02 -8.61 9.93
C GLY A 39 -28.26 -9.94 10.04
N SER A 40 -28.93 -11.02 10.47
CA SER A 40 -28.36 -12.38 10.54
C SER A 40 -28.63 -13.22 9.28
N LYS A 41 -29.36 -12.69 8.31
CA LYS A 41 -29.68 -13.36 7.06
C LYS A 41 -28.68 -12.98 5.99
N PHE A 42 -27.92 -13.95 5.53
CA PHE A 42 -26.96 -13.79 4.46
C PHE A 42 -27.42 -14.58 3.23
N PHE A 43 -27.39 -13.92 2.08
CA PHE A 43 -27.57 -14.59 0.81
C PHE A 43 -26.19 -14.86 0.24
N ILE A 44 -25.89 -16.13 -0.01
CA ILE A 44 -24.64 -16.53 -0.64
C ILE A 44 -24.91 -16.48 -2.15
N THR A 45 -24.39 -15.44 -2.79
CA THR A 45 -24.43 -15.30 -4.25
C THR A 45 -23.02 -15.47 -4.78
N GLU A 46 -22.88 -16.22 -5.86
CA GLU A 46 -21.65 -16.20 -6.63
C GLU A 46 -21.52 -14.81 -7.28
N ILE A 47 -20.55 -14.03 -6.79
CA ILE A 47 -20.24 -12.74 -7.40
C ILE A 47 -19.32 -13.03 -8.57
N THR A 48 -19.91 -13.09 -9.78
CA THR A 48 -19.13 -12.87 -10.98
C THR A 48 -18.88 -11.37 -11.04
N PRO A 49 -17.64 -10.89 -10.83
CA PRO A 49 -17.36 -9.47 -10.97
C PRO A 49 -17.82 -9.02 -12.35
N SER A 50 -18.68 -7.98 -12.41
CA SER A 50 -19.02 -7.42 -13.69
C SER A 50 -17.76 -6.78 -14.27
N PRO A 51 -17.20 -7.28 -15.35
CA PRO A 51 -16.01 -6.72 -15.95
C PRO A 51 -16.19 -5.25 -16.31
N GLU A 52 -17.38 -4.89 -16.77
CA GLU A 52 -17.73 -3.54 -17.23
C GLU A 52 -17.47 -2.44 -16.21
N TYR A 53 -17.66 -2.74 -14.92
CA TYR A 53 -17.50 -1.74 -13.86
C TYR A 53 -16.03 -1.39 -13.57
N LEU A 54 -15.13 -2.37 -13.74
CA LEU A 54 -13.70 -2.22 -13.48
C LEU A 54 -12.91 -1.85 -14.75
N TYR A 55 -13.49 -2.05 -15.92
CA TYR A 55 -12.81 -1.91 -17.20
C TYR A 55 -13.05 -0.57 -17.91
N SER A 56 -13.90 0.32 -17.37
CA SER A 56 -14.31 1.53 -18.10
C SER A 56 -13.15 2.48 -18.49
N GLU A 57 -12.04 2.46 -17.74
CA GLU A 57 -10.84 3.26 -18.04
C GLU A 57 -9.69 2.45 -18.66
N TYR A 58 -9.77 1.12 -18.63
CA TYR A 58 -8.73 0.21 -19.11
C TYR A 58 -9.30 -0.92 -19.96
N SER A 59 -10.25 -0.59 -20.81
CA SER A 59 -10.95 -1.56 -21.66
C SER A 59 -10.05 -2.36 -22.60
N ALA A 60 -8.81 -1.94 -22.75
CA ALA A 60 -7.82 -2.59 -23.59
C ALA A 60 -6.83 -3.50 -22.82
N VAL A 61 -7.02 -3.71 -21.52
CA VAL A 61 -6.15 -4.58 -20.72
C VAL A 61 -6.56 -6.04 -20.88
N GLU A 62 -5.64 -6.85 -21.38
CA GLU A 62 -5.83 -8.30 -21.42
C GLU A 62 -5.77 -8.88 -20.00
N PRO A 63 -6.71 -9.75 -19.60
CA PRO A 63 -6.73 -10.33 -18.27
C PRO A 63 -5.48 -11.17 -17.98
N GLY A 64 -4.76 -10.83 -16.92
CA GLY A 64 -3.67 -11.63 -16.41
C GLY A 64 -4.16 -12.80 -15.54
N LYS A 65 -3.24 -13.69 -15.22
CA LYS A 65 -3.47 -14.81 -14.28
C LYS A 65 -2.71 -14.55 -12.99
N ARG A 66 -3.16 -15.17 -11.90
CA ARG A 66 -2.40 -15.15 -10.66
C ARG A 66 -0.96 -15.62 -10.92
N PRO A 67 0.07 -14.85 -10.56
CA PRO A 67 1.47 -15.28 -10.70
C PRO A 67 1.72 -16.61 -9.98
N ALA A 68 2.50 -17.49 -10.59
CA ALA A 68 2.75 -18.82 -10.04
C ALA A 68 3.66 -18.79 -8.81
N ASP A 69 4.46 -17.73 -8.66
CA ASP A 69 5.44 -17.51 -7.59
C ASP A 69 4.85 -16.91 -6.31
N ILE A 70 3.56 -16.56 -6.30
CA ILE A 70 2.88 -16.07 -5.10
C ILE A 70 2.08 -17.17 -4.40
N SER A 71 1.83 -16.99 -3.11
CA SER A 71 1.12 -17.98 -2.30
C SER A 71 -0.30 -18.25 -2.81
N LYS A 72 -0.84 -19.43 -2.45
CA LYS A 72 -2.25 -19.75 -2.72
C LYS A 72 -3.22 -18.79 -2.01
N TYR A 73 -2.79 -18.15 -0.94
CA TYR A 73 -3.56 -17.18 -0.16
C TYR A 73 -3.29 -15.74 -0.61
N ALA A 74 -3.40 -15.47 -1.89
CA ALA A 74 -3.24 -14.13 -2.44
C ALA A 74 -4.59 -13.58 -2.93
N LEU A 75 -4.84 -12.31 -2.62
CA LEU A 75 -5.83 -11.52 -3.33
C LEU A 75 -5.22 -11.07 -4.66
N TRP A 76 -5.96 -11.15 -5.74
CA TRP A 76 -5.47 -10.68 -7.03
C TRP A 76 -6.59 -10.14 -7.91
N TYR A 77 -6.24 -9.17 -8.74
CA TYR A 77 -7.13 -8.46 -9.64
C TYR A 77 -6.45 -8.28 -10.98
N ASN A 78 -7.21 -8.39 -12.05
CA ASN A 78 -6.71 -8.27 -13.42
C ASN A 78 -6.85 -6.85 -14.00
N VAL A 79 -7.14 -5.87 -13.15
CA VAL A 79 -7.25 -4.46 -13.51
C VAL A 79 -6.58 -3.57 -12.47
N PRO A 80 -6.00 -2.41 -12.87
CA PRO A 80 -5.58 -1.38 -11.92
C PRO A 80 -6.78 -0.81 -11.17
N VAL A 81 -6.52 -0.11 -10.08
CA VAL A 81 -7.54 0.71 -9.43
C VAL A 81 -7.82 1.90 -10.34
N ALA A 82 -8.87 1.77 -11.14
CA ALA A 82 -9.32 2.84 -11.99
C ALA A 82 -9.83 4.03 -11.17
N LYS A 83 -9.79 5.23 -11.71
CA LYS A 83 -10.64 6.33 -11.28
C LYS A 83 -12.07 5.99 -11.71
N THR A 84 -12.70 5.04 -11.03
CA THR A 84 -14.13 4.83 -11.19
C THR A 84 -14.82 6.07 -10.64
N GLY A 85 -15.92 6.47 -11.17
CA GLY A 85 -16.71 7.61 -10.64
C GLY A 85 -17.20 7.43 -9.19
N VAL A 86 -16.63 6.49 -8.45
CA VAL A 86 -16.84 6.20 -7.03
C VAL A 86 -15.93 7.12 -6.23
N SER A 87 -16.50 7.79 -5.24
CA SER A 87 -15.86 8.87 -4.49
C SER A 87 -14.64 8.45 -3.67
N ASP A 88 -14.40 7.17 -3.43
CA ASP A 88 -13.29 6.68 -2.63
C ASP A 88 -12.72 5.33 -3.11
N THR A 89 -12.11 5.36 -4.29
CA THR A 89 -11.42 4.19 -4.86
C THR A 89 -10.25 3.70 -3.99
N TRP A 90 -9.69 4.56 -3.13
CA TRP A 90 -8.63 4.19 -2.22
C TRP A 90 -9.11 3.19 -1.16
N MET A 91 -10.22 3.47 -0.50
CA MET A 91 -10.73 2.64 0.59
C MET A 91 -11.25 1.29 0.08
N GLU A 92 -11.84 1.27 -1.11
CA GLU A 92 -12.52 0.08 -1.62
C GLU A 92 -11.59 -0.88 -2.37
N TYR A 93 -10.58 -0.35 -3.08
CA TYR A 93 -9.84 -1.16 -4.06
C TYR A 93 -8.33 -1.19 -3.85
N ALA A 94 -7.74 -0.30 -3.06
CA ALA A 94 -6.30 -0.32 -2.82
C ALA A 94 -5.90 -1.51 -1.95
N LEU A 95 -4.79 -2.16 -2.27
CA LEU A 95 -4.26 -3.28 -1.49
C LEU A 95 -3.33 -2.76 -0.40
N PRO A 96 -3.59 -3.07 0.88
CA PRO A 96 -2.78 -2.56 1.99
C PRO A 96 -1.55 -3.43 2.27
N LEU A 97 -0.44 -2.79 2.63
CA LEU A 97 0.76 -3.40 3.18
C LEU A 97 1.16 -2.68 4.47
N GLY A 98 1.77 -3.40 5.41
CA GLY A 98 2.25 -2.80 6.65
C GLY A 98 3.15 -3.71 7.47
N ASN A 99 4.05 -3.11 8.26
CA ASN A 99 4.94 -3.79 9.19
C ASN A 99 4.63 -3.46 10.66
N GLY A 100 3.46 -2.87 10.93
CA GLY A 100 3.07 -2.40 12.26
C GLY A 100 3.62 -1.01 12.62
N GLN A 101 4.51 -0.42 11.82
CA GLN A 101 5.00 0.95 11.96
C GLN A 101 4.72 1.78 10.69
N LEU A 102 5.18 1.32 9.53
CA LEU A 102 4.87 1.89 8.23
C LEU A 102 3.74 1.11 7.58
N GLY A 103 2.83 1.81 6.94
CA GLY A 103 1.81 1.25 6.07
C GLY A 103 1.82 1.95 4.72
N THR A 104 1.41 1.21 3.67
CA THR A 104 1.22 1.76 2.34
C THR A 104 0.06 1.08 1.64
N THR A 105 -0.41 1.69 0.55
CA THR A 105 -1.44 1.12 -0.31
C THR A 105 -0.96 1.04 -1.76
N ILE A 106 -1.37 -0.02 -2.44
CA ILE A 106 -1.03 -0.27 -3.84
C ILE A 106 -2.28 -0.08 -4.69
N ARG A 107 -2.23 0.83 -5.64
CA ARG A 107 -3.28 1.06 -6.63
C ARG A 107 -3.01 0.36 -7.96
N GLY A 108 -1.73 0.20 -8.30
CA GLY A 108 -1.30 -0.53 -9.49
C GLY A 108 -1.50 0.24 -10.79
N GLY A 109 -1.52 1.55 -10.77
CA GLY A 109 -1.61 2.36 -11.99
C GLY A 109 -0.41 2.12 -12.91
N ILE A 110 -0.64 2.00 -14.20
CA ILE A 110 0.40 1.66 -15.18
C ILE A 110 1.28 2.87 -15.47
N PHE A 111 0.66 3.96 -15.92
CA PHE A 111 1.36 5.23 -16.20
C PHE A 111 1.86 5.91 -14.93
N LYS A 112 1.04 5.91 -13.88
CA LYS A 112 1.32 6.59 -12.62
C LYS A 112 0.98 5.69 -11.45
N ASP A 113 2.02 5.23 -10.78
CA ASP A 113 1.89 4.46 -9.56
C ASP A 113 1.91 5.39 -8.35
N GLU A 114 0.89 5.29 -7.52
CA GLU A 114 0.76 6.05 -6.29
C GLU A 114 0.87 5.12 -5.09
N LEU A 115 1.92 5.33 -4.29
CA LEU A 115 2.14 4.65 -3.02
C LEU A 115 1.81 5.63 -1.89
N GLN A 116 0.56 5.67 -1.48
CA GLN A 116 0.17 6.40 -0.29
C GLN A 116 0.71 5.70 0.94
N PHE A 117 1.35 6.43 1.84
CA PHE A 117 1.97 5.85 3.02
C PHE A 117 1.62 6.58 4.30
N ASN A 118 1.71 5.86 5.38
CA ASN A 118 1.55 6.40 6.72
C ASN A 118 2.53 5.74 7.71
N GLU A 119 2.83 6.47 8.78
CA GLU A 119 3.55 5.97 9.95
C GLU A 119 2.63 6.08 11.17
N LYS A 120 2.53 5.00 11.94
CA LYS A 120 1.48 4.82 12.98
C LYS A 120 1.46 5.89 14.07
N THR A 121 2.53 6.65 14.25
CA THR A 121 2.65 7.68 15.28
C THR A 121 2.39 9.09 14.76
N LEU A 122 2.09 9.25 13.45
CA LEU A 122 1.66 10.52 12.89
C LEU A 122 0.22 10.80 13.28
N TRP A 123 0.07 11.34 14.47
CA TRP A 123 -1.20 11.55 15.14
C TRP A 123 -1.46 13.03 15.39
N GLN A 124 -2.66 13.50 15.12
CA GLN A 124 -3.12 14.85 15.47
C GLN A 124 -4.19 14.76 16.55
N GLY A 125 -4.16 15.67 17.50
CA GLY A 125 -5.14 15.78 18.56
C GLY A 125 -4.66 16.73 19.63
N SER A 126 -5.41 16.85 20.71
CA SER A 126 -5.00 17.59 21.89
C SER A 126 -5.17 16.76 23.16
N THR A 127 -4.36 17.04 24.15
CA THR A 127 -4.49 16.46 25.50
C THR A 127 -5.43 17.28 26.38
N GLY A 128 -6.11 18.30 25.82
CA GLY A 128 -6.97 19.24 26.57
C GLY A 128 -8.32 18.63 26.91
N ASN A 129 -8.75 18.86 28.15
CA ASN A 129 -10.03 18.40 28.71
C ASN A 129 -11.26 19.24 28.26
N GLY A 130 -11.13 20.03 27.21
CA GLY A 130 -12.19 20.96 26.80
C GLY A 130 -12.60 20.79 25.36
N GLY A 131 -13.74 20.22 25.11
CA GLY A 131 -14.31 20.15 23.77
C GLY A 131 -15.18 18.92 23.57
N SER A 132 -15.96 18.89 22.52
CA SER A 132 -16.77 17.74 22.15
C SER A 132 -15.92 16.47 22.08
N GLU A 133 -16.47 15.34 22.41
CA GLU A 133 -15.79 14.03 22.45
C GLU A 133 -15.00 13.71 21.16
N ASN A 134 -15.41 14.26 20.02
CA ASN A 134 -14.79 14.05 18.73
C ASN A 134 -13.46 14.81 18.53
N ASN A 135 -13.23 15.91 19.26
CA ASN A 135 -12.03 16.74 19.09
C ASN A 135 -10.92 16.42 20.11
N SER A 136 -11.21 15.66 21.16
CA SER A 136 -10.25 15.37 22.23
C SER A 136 -9.45 14.08 22.04
N ARG A 137 -9.93 13.15 21.21
CA ARG A 137 -9.29 11.84 21.01
C ARG A 137 -8.15 11.84 20.01
N GLY A 138 -8.10 12.85 19.13
CA GLY A 138 -7.19 12.89 18.02
C GLY A 138 -7.50 11.85 16.92
N TRP A 139 -6.76 11.92 15.85
CA TRP A 139 -6.90 11.01 14.70
C TRP A 139 -5.56 10.85 13.96
N TYR A 140 -5.45 9.76 13.21
CA TYR A 140 -4.33 9.54 12.32
C TYR A 140 -4.30 10.55 11.19
N GLN A 141 -3.09 10.92 10.79
CA GLN A 141 -2.86 11.75 9.63
C GLN A 141 -2.17 10.94 8.54
N ASN A 142 -2.54 11.22 7.29
CA ASN A 142 -1.84 10.70 6.14
C ASN A 142 -0.51 11.45 5.95
N PHE A 143 0.60 10.74 5.74
CA PHE A 143 1.87 11.39 5.40
C PHE A 143 1.86 11.98 3.98
N GLY A 144 1.16 11.33 3.07
CA GLY A 144 1.15 11.65 1.66
C GLY A 144 1.48 10.46 0.79
N SER A 145 2.00 10.73 -0.40
CA SER A 145 2.27 9.69 -1.39
C SER A 145 3.65 9.84 -2.03
N ILE A 146 4.27 8.72 -2.38
CA ILE A 146 5.28 8.67 -3.42
C ILE A 146 4.56 8.46 -4.74
N MET A 147 4.89 9.28 -5.74
CA MET A 147 4.38 9.18 -7.10
C MET A 147 5.51 8.70 -8.00
N VAL A 148 5.32 7.56 -8.64
CA VAL A 148 6.24 7.02 -9.65
C VAL A 148 5.54 7.10 -11.01
N THR A 149 6.03 7.98 -11.87
CA THR A 149 5.41 8.26 -13.17
C THR A 149 6.31 7.71 -14.29
N ASP A 150 5.72 6.96 -15.21
CA ASP A 150 6.38 6.54 -16.42
C ASP A 150 6.65 7.73 -17.35
N MET A 151 7.87 7.88 -17.83
CA MET A 151 8.33 8.94 -18.69
C MET A 151 8.74 8.44 -20.09
N SER A 152 8.52 7.15 -20.37
CA SER A 152 8.88 6.55 -21.66
C SER A 152 8.00 7.04 -22.81
N GLY A 153 6.82 7.59 -22.50
CA GLY A 153 5.79 7.92 -23.47
C GLY A 153 5.02 6.69 -24.00
N ALA A 154 5.31 5.50 -23.46
CA ALA A 154 4.58 4.27 -23.82
C ALA A 154 3.21 4.21 -23.17
N PHE A 155 3.02 4.86 -22.00
CA PHE A 155 1.79 4.89 -21.24
C PHE A 155 1.32 6.32 -20.97
N SER A 156 0.02 6.51 -20.81
CA SER A 156 -0.59 7.81 -20.55
C SER A 156 -1.90 7.62 -19.74
N LEU A 157 -2.35 8.67 -19.06
CA LEU A 157 -3.68 8.67 -18.41
C LEU A 157 -4.83 9.00 -19.35
N ASP A 158 -4.54 9.72 -20.43
CA ASP A 158 -5.55 10.37 -21.27
C ASP A 158 -5.59 9.77 -22.68
N SER A 159 -4.73 8.82 -22.97
CA SER A 159 -4.62 8.33 -24.33
C SER A 159 -5.48 7.11 -24.60
N GLU A 160 -5.98 7.03 -25.79
CA GLU A 160 -6.55 5.85 -26.44
C GLU A 160 -5.48 4.78 -26.71
N GLU A 161 -4.71 4.57 -25.88
CA GLU A 161 -3.55 3.92 -25.37
C GLU A 161 -3.03 2.73 -26.12
N LYS A 162 -1.73 2.55 -26.02
CA LYS A 162 -1.13 1.24 -26.21
C LYS A 162 -1.60 0.34 -25.05
N PRO A 163 -2.49 -0.62 -25.29
CA PRO A 163 -2.98 -1.50 -24.24
C PRO A 163 -1.85 -2.32 -23.69
N VAL A 164 -1.83 -2.50 -22.37
CA VAL A 164 -0.99 -3.51 -21.75
C VAL A 164 -1.69 -4.85 -21.78
N LYS A 165 -0.93 -5.94 -21.70
CA LYS A 165 -1.45 -7.31 -21.66
C LYS A 165 -1.12 -8.01 -20.37
N GLU A 166 -1.92 -9.01 -20.06
CA GLU A 166 -1.74 -9.87 -18.89
C GLU A 166 -1.56 -9.10 -17.57
N TYR A 167 -2.29 -8.00 -17.43
CA TYR A 167 -2.22 -7.21 -16.19
C TYR A 167 -2.73 -8.03 -15.00
N VAL A 168 -1.96 -8.01 -13.92
CA VAL A 168 -2.38 -8.51 -12.62
C VAL A 168 -1.81 -7.67 -11.49
N ARG A 169 -2.65 -7.30 -10.54
CA ARG A 169 -2.30 -6.66 -9.29
C ARG A 169 -2.65 -7.61 -8.14
N TYR A 170 -1.77 -7.80 -7.18
CA TYR A 170 -1.98 -8.78 -6.12
C TYR A 170 -1.41 -8.38 -4.77
N LEU A 171 -1.92 -9.03 -3.74
CA LEU A 171 -1.40 -9.03 -2.38
C LEU A 171 -1.22 -10.49 -1.93
N ASP A 172 0.02 -10.92 -1.76
CA ASP A 172 0.37 -12.19 -1.14
C ASP A 172 0.30 -12.04 0.37
N ILE A 173 -0.77 -12.56 0.97
CA ILE A 173 -1.09 -12.38 2.39
C ILE A 173 -0.08 -13.10 3.27
N ILE A 174 0.44 -14.25 2.85
CA ILE A 174 1.37 -15.04 3.66
C ILE A 174 2.76 -14.41 3.70
N ASN A 175 3.19 -13.86 2.57
CA ASN A 175 4.52 -13.28 2.44
C ASN A 175 4.53 -11.77 2.71
N GLY A 176 3.36 -11.12 2.83
CA GLY A 176 3.25 -9.68 3.06
C GLY A 176 3.80 -8.86 1.88
N VAL A 177 3.62 -9.36 0.67
CA VAL A 177 4.16 -8.78 -0.57
C VAL A 177 3.02 -8.40 -1.50
N GLY A 178 3.01 -7.16 -1.93
CA GLY A 178 2.14 -6.74 -3.02
C GLY A 178 2.89 -6.67 -4.34
N GLY A 179 2.17 -6.71 -5.45
CA GLY A 179 2.81 -6.58 -6.75
C GLY A 179 1.87 -6.24 -7.88
N VAL A 180 2.49 -5.86 -9.00
CA VAL A 180 1.83 -5.60 -10.27
C VAL A 180 2.68 -6.20 -11.37
N ASN A 181 2.09 -7.02 -12.24
CA ASN A 181 2.74 -7.55 -13.42
C ASN A 181 1.90 -7.21 -14.65
N TYR A 182 2.56 -6.92 -15.76
CA TYR A 182 1.92 -6.75 -17.06
C TYR A 182 2.96 -6.88 -18.18
N LYS A 183 2.48 -7.00 -19.41
CA LYS A 183 3.32 -6.96 -20.62
C LYS A 183 3.02 -5.72 -21.44
N SER A 184 4.02 -5.29 -22.22
CA SER A 184 3.78 -4.30 -23.28
C SER A 184 2.75 -4.81 -24.28
N SER A 185 2.15 -3.90 -25.06
CA SER A 185 1.11 -4.25 -26.05
C SER A 185 1.59 -5.24 -27.13
N ASP A 186 2.87 -5.19 -27.46
CA ASP A 186 3.55 -6.09 -28.41
C ASP A 186 4.13 -7.35 -27.75
N GLU A 187 3.96 -7.48 -26.41
CA GLU A 187 4.49 -8.56 -25.57
C GLU A 187 6.02 -8.68 -25.53
N ALA A 188 6.74 -7.69 -26.07
CA ALA A 188 8.20 -7.71 -26.15
C ALA A 188 8.88 -7.39 -24.79
N THR A 189 8.12 -6.78 -23.86
CA THR A 189 8.63 -6.44 -22.52
C THR A 189 7.63 -6.87 -21.45
N THR A 190 8.14 -7.53 -20.42
CA THR A 190 7.42 -7.84 -19.18
C THR A 190 7.83 -6.85 -18.11
N TYR A 191 6.84 -6.22 -17.49
CA TYR A 191 7.01 -5.33 -16.35
C TYR A 191 6.58 -6.03 -15.06
N ALA A 192 7.39 -5.93 -14.04
CA ALA A 192 7.09 -6.45 -12.71
C ALA A 192 7.34 -5.37 -11.65
N ARG A 193 6.41 -5.25 -10.71
CA ARG A 193 6.58 -4.39 -9.53
C ARG A 193 6.36 -5.24 -8.28
N ARG A 194 7.15 -5.01 -7.25
CA ARG A 194 7.04 -5.67 -5.95
C ARG A 194 7.12 -4.63 -4.86
N TYR A 195 6.24 -4.75 -3.88
CA TYR A 195 6.14 -3.82 -2.76
C TYR A 195 6.10 -4.59 -1.46
N PHE A 196 6.87 -4.15 -0.49
CA PHE A 196 6.80 -4.68 0.87
C PHE A 196 7.28 -3.65 1.90
N THR A 197 6.82 -3.80 3.13
CA THR A 197 7.26 -2.99 4.26
C THR A 197 8.09 -3.86 5.20
N SER A 198 9.42 -3.72 5.14
CA SER A 198 10.34 -4.49 5.98
C SER A 198 10.19 -4.11 7.46
N ALA A 199 9.90 -5.10 8.31
CA ALA A 199 9.88 -4.90 9.76
C ALA A 199 11.30 -4.82 10.34
N THR A 200 12.24 -5.56 9.76
CA THR A 200 13.65 -5.61 10.16
C THR A 200 14.36 -4.29 9.85
N ASP A 201 14.22 -3.80 8.61
CA ASP A 201 14.90 -2.61 8.12
C ASP A 201 14.10 -1.32 8.35
N LYS A 202 12.81 -1.43 8.72
CA LYS A 202 11.89 -0.32 9.00
C LYS A 202 11.71 0.64 7.80
N VAL A 203 11.71 0.07 6.59
CA VAL A 203 11.52 0.79 5.34
C VAL A 203 10.39 0.17 4.51
N LEU A 204 9.74 0.98 3.69
CA LEU A 204 9.00 0.49 2.52
C LEU A 204 9.99 0.32 1.38
N VAL A 205 9.89 -0.78 0.67
CA VAL A 205 10.63 -1.04 -0.57
C VAL A 205 9.63 -1.18 -1.72
N ALA A 206 9.84 -0.43 -2.78
CA ALA A 206 9.14 -0.58 -4.04
C ALA A 206 10.17 -0.87 -5.13
N HIS A 207 10.09 -2.07 -5.69
CA HIS A 207 10.95 -2.56 -6.76
C HIS A 207 10.18 -2.56 -8.08
N TYR A 208 10.78 -1.97 -9.10
CA TYR A 208 10.28 -1.93 -10.47
C TYR A 208 11.27 -2.62 -11.38
N GLU A 209 10.80 -3.48 -12.27
CA GLU A 209 11.64 -4.23 -13.21
C GLU A 209 11.00 -4.24 -14.59
N ALA A 210 11.83 -4.11 -15.64
CA ALA A 210 11.45 -4.33 -17.03
C ALA A 210 12.40 -5.36 -17.66
N LYS A 211 11.83 -6.43 -18.19
CA LYS A 211 12.55 -7.50 -18.90
C LYS A 211 12.09 -7.57 -20.35
N GLY A 212 12.97 -7.23 -21.26
CA GLY A 212 12.69 -7.24 -22.70
C GLY A 212 13.35 -6.11 -23.45
N SER A 213 12.67 -5.63 -24.49
CA SER A 213 13.20 -4.56 -25.37
C SER A 213 13.17 -3.18 -24.71
N ASP A 214 12.19 -2.93 -23.85
CA ASP A 214 12.02 -1.61 -23.26
C ASP A 214 12.81 -1.47 -21.97
N LYS A 215 13.08 -0.23 -21.59
CA LYS A 215 13.73 0.13 -20.33
C LYS A 215 12.80 1.04 -19.53
N LEU A 216 13.00 1.03 -18.23
CA LEU A 216 12.30 1.93 -17.34
C LEU A 216 12.84 3.36 -17.49
N ASN A 217 11.93 4.31 -17.72
CA ASN A 217 12.18 5.73 -17.65
C ASN A 217 11.16 6.30 -16.67
N LEU A 218 11.59 6.64 -15.47
CA LEU A 218 10.70 6.95 -14.35
C LEU A 218 11.00 8.33 -13.77
N LYS A 219 9.95 9.00 -13.30
CA LYS A 219 10.05 10.17 -12.43
C LYS A 219 9.47 9.85 -11.07
N VAL A 220 10.25 10.04 -10.02
CA VAL A 220 9.83 9.79 -8.62
C VAL A 220 9.71 11.11 -7.87
N THR A 221 8.54 11.35 -7.27
CA THR A 221 8.27 12.58 -6.53
C THR A 221 7.55 12.30 -5.21
N PHE A 222 7.69 13.21 -4.23
CA PHE A 222 6.81 13.26 -3.08
C PHE A 222 5.59 14.16 -3.32
N LYS A 223 4.46 13.73 -2.78
CA LYS A 223 3.24 14.52 -2.62
C LYS A 223 2.84 14.46 -1.14
N PRO A 224 3.37 15.33 -0.28
CA PRO A 224 2.95 15.40 1.12
C PRO A 224 1.46 15.70 1.23
N ASP A 225 0.81 15.19 2.28
CA ASP A 225 -0.56 15.56 2.57
C ASP A 225 -0.65 17.03 2.99
N THR A 226 -1.70 17.70 2.58
CA THR A 226 -1.89 19.14 2.84
C THR A 226 -2.22 19.44 4.29
N GLN A 227 -2.70 18.46 5.06
CA GLN A 227 -3.17 18.67 6.44
C GLN A 227 -2.08 18.54 7.50
N ILE A 228 -0.90 18.03 7.12
CA ILE A 228 0.19 17.80 8.08
C ILE A 228 1.13 18.99 8.24
N GLY A 229 0.93 20.07 7.49
CA GLY A 229 1.81 21.25 7.58
C GLY A 229 3.25 20.94 7.15
N ALA A 230 3.39 20.10 6.11
CA ALA A 230 4.69 19.74 5.57
C ALA A 230 5.44 20.96 5.04
N GLY A 231 6.72 21.01 5.34
CA GLY A 231 7.65 21.93 4.69
C GLY A 231 7.84 21.58 3.21
N LYS A 232 8.64 22.39 2.53
CA LYS A 232 9.01 22.13 1.13
C LYS A 232 9.74 20.79 1.00
N VAL A 233 9.36 20.01 -0.03
CA VAL A 233 10.13 18.81 -0.41
C VAL A 233 11.48 19.24 -0.95
N THR A 234 12.53 18.64 -0.43
CA THR A 234 13.91 18.82 -0.91
C THR A 234 14.34 17.57 -1.64
N TYR A 235 14.84 17.75 -2.87
CA TYR A 235 15.40 16.69 -3.71
C TYR A 235 16.91 16.83 -3.76
N ALA A 236 17.64 15.79 -3.44
CA ALA A 236 19.11 15.74 -3.47
C ALA A 236 19.61 14.30 -3.59
N ASP A 237 20.74 14.12 -4.26
CA ASP A 237 21.51 12.86 -4.30
C ASP A 237 20.68 11.60 -4.59
N GLY A 238 19.76 11.66 -5.55
CA GLY A 238 18.88 10.54 -5.90
C GLY A 238 17.85 10.22 -4.82
N GLY A 239 17.50 11.15 -3.96
CA GLY A 239 16.51 11.03 -2.91
C GLY A 239 15.70 12.29 -2.68
N ALA A 240 14.71 12.21 -1.82
CA ALA A 240 13.95 13.37 -1.40
C ALA A 240 13.55 13.26 0.06
N SER A 241 13.33 14.41 0.70
CA SER A 241 12.85 14.47 2.07
C SER A 241 11.92 15.67 2.30
N PHE A 242 11.07 15.53 3.29
CA PHE A 242 10.34 16.64 3.88
C PHE A 242 10.15 16.43 5.38
N SER A 243 10.00 17.52 6.10
CA SER A 243 9.74 17.54 7.53
C SER A 243 8.57 18.45 7.82
N GLY A 244 7.99 18.28 8.99
CA GLY A 244 6.95 19.16 9.48
C GLY A 244 6.74 19.00 10.98
N LYS A 245 5.84 19.82 11.50
CA LYS A 245 5.41 19.79 12.88
C LYS A 245 3.91 19.96 12.96
N MET A 246 3.26 19.03 13.61
CA MET A 246 1.86 19.12 13.99
C MET A 246 1.74 19.56 15.46
N THR A 247 0.53 19.65 15.97
CA THR A 247 0.29 20.05 17.37
C THR A 247 1.03 19.14 18.36
N LEU A 248 1.00 17.81 18.15
CA LEU A 248 1.55 16.83 19.09
C LEU A 248 2.93 16.31 18.68
N VAL A 249 3.21 16.16 17.40
CA VAL A 249 4.42 15.50 16.92
C VAL A 249 5.13 16.30 15.84
N SER A 250 6.46 16.22 15.87
CA SER A 250 7.33 16.59 14.76
C SER A 250 7.64 15.32 13.97
N TYR A 251 7.90 15.44 12.68
CA TYR A 251 8.08 14.28 11.80
C TYR A 251 9.05 14.55 10.66
N ASN A 252 9.57 13.48 10.10
CA ASN A 252 10.33 13.48 8.85
C ASN A 252 9.95 12.25 8.02
N ALA A 253 9.93 12.43 6.71
CA ALA A 253 9.87 11.35 5.74
C ALA A 253 10.93 11.57 4.66
N ALA A 254 11.59 10.52 4.24
CA ALA A 254 12.56 10.57 3.14
C ALA A 254 12.51 9.28 2.31
N TYR A 255 12.85 9.40 1.02
CA TYR A 255 13.10 8.25 0.18
C TYR A 255 14.45 8.35 -0.54
N LYS A 256 14.94 7.19 -0.99
CA LYS A 256 16.13 7.04 -1.84
C LYS A 256 15.78 6.17 -3.04
N VAL A 257 16.31 6.52 -4.21
CA VAL A 257 16.15 5.78 -5.45
C VAL A 257 17.49 5.18 -5.85
N LEU A 258 17.49 3.88 -6.17
CA LEU A 258 18.62 3.16 -6.74
C LEU A 258 18.18 2.50 -8.05
N ALA A 259 19.09 2.39 -9.02
CA ALA A 259 18.86 1.70 -10.27
C ALA A 259 20.08 0.82 -10.62
N ASN A 260 19.92 -0.08 -11.62
CA ASN A 260 21.01 -0.91 -12.10
C ASN A 260 22.17 -0.09 -12.68
N GLU A 261 23.34 -0.69 -12.72
CA GLU A 261 24.50 -0.16 -13.44
C GLU A 261 24.14 0.09 -14.92
N GLY A 262 24.56 1.24 -15.45
CA GLY A 262 24.23 1.68 -16.80
C GLY A 262 22.95 2.53 -16.92
N ALA A 263 22.11 2.57 -15.90
CA ALA A 263 21.02 3.54 -15.82
C ALA A 263 21.51 4.91 -15.40
N THR A 264 20.81 5.96 -15.82
CA THR A 264 21.08 7.33 -15.41
C THR A 264 20.10 7.76 -14.34
N VAL A 265 20.59 8.21 -13.19
CA VAL A 265 19.76 8.79 -12.11
C VAL A 265 20.16 10.25 -11.93
N THR A 266 19.24 11.15 -12.20
CA THR A 266 19.44 12.60 -12.01
C THR A 266 18.44 13.17 -11.03
N THR A 267 18.80 14.29 -10.42
CA THR A 267 17.99 14.98 -9.44
C THR A 267 17.84 16.44 -9.80
N ASP A 268 16.61 16.94 -9.79
CA ASP A 268 16.32 18.36 -9.94
C ASP A 268 15.27 18.83 -8.91
N SER A 269 14.80 20.06 -9.02
CA SER A 269 13.78 20.62 -8.11
C SER A 269 12.40 20.03 -8.31
N LEU A 270 12.18 19.20 -9.32
CA LEU A 270 10.90 18.60 -9.70
C LEU A 270 10.82 17.11 -9.39
N GLY A 271 11.94 16.46 -9.03
CA GLY A 271 11.96 15.05 -8.70
C GLY A 271 13.27 14.34 -8.96
N ILE A 272 13.23 13.03 -8.83
CA ILE A 272 14.30 12.12 -9.24
C ILE A 272 13.90 11.52 -10.57
N HIS A 273 14.79 11.64 -11.56
CA HIS A 273 14.60 11.09 -12.90
C HIS A 273 15.52 9.90 -13.07
N VAL A 274 14.96 8.81 -13.53
CA VAL A 274 15.68 7.57 -13.87
C VAL A 274 15.47 7.28 -15.34
N GLU A 275 16.54 7.05 -16.06
CA GLU A 275 16.51 6.75 -17.49
C GLU A 275 17.29 5.48 -17.80
N ASN A 276 16.77 4.71 -18.76
CA ASN A 276 17.41 3.51 -19.31
C ASN A 276 17.67 2.40 -18.26
N ALA A 277 16.79 2.25 -17.27
CA ALA A 277 16.95 1.26 -16.22
C ALA A 277 16.29 -0.09 -16.57
N GLU A 278 16.92 -1.19 -16.14
CA GLU A 278 16.33 -2.52 -16.11
C GLU A 278 15.52 -2.74 -14.82
N TRP A 279 16.02 -2.19 -13.73
CA TRP A 279 15.30 -2.15 -12.46
C TRP A 279 15.56 -0.83 -11.71
N VAL A 280 14.58 -0.50 -10.89
CA VAL A 280 14.61 0.67 -10.00
C VAL A 280 14.05 0.27 -8.64
N ASN A 281 14.77 0.61 -7.58
CA ASN A 281 14.32 0.47 -6.19
C ASN A 281 14.03 1.84 -5.59
N VAL A 282 12.88 1.99 -4.96
CA VAL A 282 12.52 3.15 -4.15
C VAL A 282 12.39 2.70 -2.70
N PHE A 283 13.20 3.27 -1.82
CA PHE A 283 13.21 3.00 -0.39
C PHE A 283 12.60 4.18 0.36
N LEU A 284 11.60 3.97 1.19
CA LEU A 284 11.00 5.01 2.01
C LEU A 284 11.15 4.70 3.48
N ALA A 285 11.57 5.69 4.26
CA ALA A 285 11.48 5.69 5.72
C ALA A 285 10.73 6.93 6.21
N ALA A 286 10.04 6.79 7.33
CA ALA A 286 9.38 7.89 8.03
C ALA A 286 9.47 7.68 9.54
N ALA A 287 9.49 8.77 10.30
CA ALA A 287 9.51 8.76 11.75
C ALA A 287 8.89 10.05 12.31
N THR A 288 8.46 9.95 13.57
CA THR A 288 8.03 11.09 14.38
C THR A 288 8.84 11.15 15.68
N ASP A 289 8.67 12.20 16.46
CA ASP A 289 9.20 12.32 17.81
C ASP A 289 8.31 11.69 18.88
N PHE A 290 7.36 10.83 18.49
CA PHE A 290 6.50 10.12 19.43
C PHE A 290 7.31 9.09 20.25
N ASP A 291 7.19 9.18 21.58
CA ASP A 291 7.74 8.19 22.51
C ASP A 291 6.76 8.00 23.68
N ALA A 292 6.05 6.86 23.69
CA ALA A 292 5.07 6.54 24.71
C ALA A 292 5.66 6.43 26.12
N THR A 293 6.97 6.28 26.26
CA THR A 293 7.66 6.14 27.56
C THR A 293 7.96 7.49 28.21
N LYS A 294 7.79 8.60 27.49
CA LYS A 294 8.11 9.95 27.93
C LYS A 294 6.87 10.73 28.34
N ALA A 295 7.06 11.68 29.22
CA ALA A 295 5.99 12.61 29.58
C ALA A 295 5.49 13.38 28.35
N GLY A 296 4.19 13.43 28.16
CA GLY A 296 3.57 14.02 26.96
C GLY A 296 3.75 13.21 25.69
N CYS A 297 4.20 11.95 25.79
CA CYS A 297 4.40 11.04 24.66
C CYS A 297 5.33 11.57 23.57
N LYS A 298 6.34 12.37 23.96
CA LYS A 298 7.35 12.93 23.05
C LYS A 298 8.76 12.59 23.51
N SER A 299 9.63 12.26 22.58
CA SER A 299 11.06 12.04 22.89
C SER A 299 11.78 13.33 23.27
N GLY A 300 11.22 14.49 22.90
CA GLY A 300 11.90 15.77 22.98
C GLY A 300 13.02 15.93 21.96
N GLU A 301 13.10 15.03 20.98
CA GLU A 301 14.08 15.12 19.90
C GLU A 301 13.77 16.30 18.99
N ASP A 302 14.82 16.94 18.52
CA ASP A 302 14.69 17.98 17.53
C ASP A 302 14.46 17.38 16.12
N ALA A 303 13.99 18.20 15.18
CA ALA A 303 13.73 17.77 13.80
C ALA A 303 14.98 17.18 13.11
N ALA A 304 16.19 17.62 13.48
CA ALA A 304 17.42 17.12 12.90
C ALA A 304 17.69 15.67 13.33
N LYS A 305 17.40 15.31 14.58
CA LYS A 305 17.55 13.92 15.06
C LYS A 305 16.55 12.99 14.42
N ILE A 306 15.30 13.44 14.23
CA ILE A 306 14.28 12.65 13.53
C ILE A 306 14.74 12.39 12.09
N ALA A 307 15.22 13.42 11.39
CA ALA A 307 15.74 13.31 10.04
C ALA A 307 16.97 12.39 9.96
N ALA A 308 17.90 12.48 10.93
CA ALA A 308 19.06 11.60 11.02
C ALA A 308 18.67 10.13 11.21
N ASN A 309 17.68 9.83 12.05
CA ASN A 309 17.15 8.48 12.25
C ASN A 309 16.54 7.92 10.95
N VAL A 310 15.76 8.73 10.23
CA VAL A 310 15.20 8.34 8.93
C VAL A 310 16.30 8.05 7.92
N GLN A 311 17.32 8.91 7.85
CA GLN A 311 18.46 8.74 6.95
C GLN A 311 19.30 7.51 7.29
N GLU A 312 19.50 7.19 8.57
CA GLU A 312 20.20 6.00 9.02
C GLU A 312 19.50 4.73 8.52
N ARG A 313 18.16 4.66 8.64
CA ARG A 313 17.37 3.52 8.13
C ARG A 313 17.52 3.36 6.62
N LEU A 314 17.44 4.47 5.87
CA LEU A 314 17.63 4.44 4.43
C LEU A 314 19.04 3.99 4.05
N THR A 315 20.06 4.49 4.71
CA THR A 315 21.47 4.11 4.47
C THR A 315 21.69 2.63 4.75
N ALA A 316 21.17 2.11 5.86
CA ALA A 316 21.28 0.70 6.19
C ALA A 316 20.54 -0.21 5.19
N ALA A 317 19.34 0.18 4.78
CA ALA A 317 18.56 -0.59 3.80
C ALA A 317 19.18 -0.57 2.41
N THR A 318 19.66 0.60 1.94
CA THR A 318 20.27 0.74 0.60
C THR A 318 21.67 0.12 0.49
N ALA A 319 22.30 -0.24 1.59
CA ALA A 319 23.54 -1.02 1.62
C ALA A 319 23.34 -2.53 1.35
N LYS A 320 22.09 -3.01 1.41
CA LYS A 320 21.72 -4.38 1.10
C LYS A 320 21.24 -4.50 -0.34
N ASP A 321 21.48 -5.65 -0.98
CA ASP A 321 20.84 -5.95 -2.25
C ASP A 321 19.34 -6.24 -2.07
N TYR A 322 18.58 -6.07 -3.14
CA TYR A 322 17.12 -6.27 -3.13
C TYR A 322 16.71 -7.69 -2.71
N GLU A 323 17.41 -8.71 -3.19
CA GLU A 323 17.08 -10.10 -2.90
C GLU A 323 17.26 -10.44 -1.41
N THR A 324 18.28 -9.90 -0.77
CA THR A 324 18.50 -10.02 0.68
C THR A 324 17.37 -9.37 1.44
N LEU A 325 16.99 -8.13 1.11
CA LEU A 325 15.88 -7.41 1.76
C LEU A 325 14.55 -8.16 1.60
N TYR A 326 14.29 -8.67 0.40
CA TYR A 326 13.07 -9.43 0.09
C TYR A 326 13.00 -10.73 0.89
N LYS A 327 14.08 -11.51 0.92
CA LYS A 327 14.15 -12.78 1.68
C LYS A 327 14.01 -12.55 3.19
N ASP A 328 14.68 -11.55 3.74
CA ASP A 328 14.59 -11.18 5.16
C ASP A 328 13.15 -10.77 5.52
N HIS A 329 12.51 -9.98 4.65
CA HIS A 329 11.12 -9.59 4.83
C HIS A 329 10.19 -10.81 4.81
N VAL A 330 10.25 -11.64 3.77
CA VAL A 330 9.40 -12.82 3.61
C VAL A 330 9.59 -13.78 4.79
N ALA A 331 10.84 -14.06 5.19
CA ALA A 331 11.11 -14.94 6.32
C ALA A 331 10.51 -14.41 7.63
N THR A 332 10.65 -13.10 7.87
CA THR A 332 10.08 -12.46 9.07
C THR A 332 8.56 -12.47 9.03
N PHE A 333 7.96 -11.99 7.95
CA PHE A 333 6.51 -11.82 7.84
C PHE A 333 5.78 -13.18 7.87
N SER A 334 6.22 -14.14 7.07
CA SER A 334 5.61 -15.47 7.01
C SER A 334 5.74 -16.24 8.34
N SER A 335 6.77 -15.95 9.14
CA SER A 335 6.89 -16.54 10.49
C SER A 335 5.74 -16.15 11.43
N TYR A 336 5.14 -14.98 11.23
CA TYR A 336 3.95 -14.56 11.96
C TYR A 336 2.68 -15.14 11.35
N MET A 337 2.55 -15.07 10.03
CA MET A 337 1.34 -15.51 9.32
C MET A 337 1.11 -17.01 9.44
N ASN A 338 2.17 -17.82 9.41
CA ASN A 338 2.10 -19.27 9.51
C ASN A 338 1.80 -19.81 10.94
N ARG A 339 1.62 -18.93 11.93
CA ARG A 339 1.27 -19.36 13.30
C ARG A 339 -0.16 -19.87 13.42
N THR A 340 -1.04 -19.42 12.54
CA THR A 340 -2.46 -19.77 12.57
C THR A 340 -2.96 -19.93 11.14
N GLU A 341 -3.51 -21.08 10.83
CA GLU A 341 -4.21 -21.34 9.57
C GLU A 341 -5.66 -21.71 9.90
N LEU A 342 -6.60 -21.04 9.23
CA LEU A 342 -8.01 -21.39 9.25
C LEU A 342 -8.37 -21.96 7.88
N ASN A 343 -8.70 -23.23 7.83
CA ASN A 343 -9.25 -23.89 6.65
C ASN A 343 -10.74 -24.17 6.91
N ILE A 344 -11.59 -23.49 6.17
CA ILE A 344 -13.05 -23.70 6.17
C ILE A 344 -13.36 -24.49 4.87
N ALA A 345 -12.74 -25.63 4.72
CA ALA A 345 -13.10 -26.53 3.63
C ALA A 345 -14.26 -27.43 4.09
N ASP A 346 -15.17 -27.71 3.16
CA ASP A 346 -16.29 -28.65 3.28
C ASP A 346 -15.84 -30.08 3.58
#